data_cd34649c8ffa5656063d595623852c4f
#
_entry.id   cd34649c8ffa5656063d595623852c4f
#
_cell.length_a   1.000
_cell.length_b   1.000
_cell.length_c   1.000
_cell.angle_alpha   90.00
_cell.angle_beta   90.00
_cell.angle_gamma   90.00
#
_symmetry.space_group_name_H-M   'P 1'
#
loop_
_entity.id
_entity.type
_entity.pdbx_description
1 polymer ?
#
loop_
_entity_poly.entity_id
_entity_poly.type
_entity_poly.pdbx_seq_one_letter_code
_entity_poly.pdbx_strand_id
1 'polypeptide(L)'
;LSETNIEDFFEAYVKAKDGKLTFEGDVIYVTYPDKQEEYTYHPMVGRERKVPLIAPGSPAFQQVLRECQENGVPCQIQLNPQENMEREIRRHFKDAEFACIDCDKVTVGQKEVSVCVKPQSCHHQINCGKISQIKVGKQEPVRYFQFYYSVIFYNKLCPKNEEIITVLLDEKANIIETASFGEGNFTIDKALMVSEAKGKVKPDLFDQLKGVADEKLETLLRGKVAVFDLPLYREKKAKLHSFEKRLKRERREQILSRKHDFDPLKWQNNYQTLLKREEESYLTNIAVKFINLLVVNTCKVKFDLMLDNDALIHSALTLGLNQTIEVPCPICKKSFTEGYATQDGQYVCGNCIKQSVDSGKVYSKKAALSLDETLKEYIEQGTGFVCSVCGKRHSSLLEFKCSHDNSSVCIQHYGFCDVCGSTKVYSKANLSYTDEFQHQLCPKHAGKTKK
;
A
#
# COMPACT_ATOMS: atom_id res chain seq x y z
N LEU A 1 19.65 0.89 18.76
CA LEU A 1 20.75 1.59 18.10
C LEU A 1 22.04 0.83 18.46
N SER A 2 22.80 0.32 17.48
CA SER A 2 24.12 -0.25 17.67
C SER A 2 25.11 0.85 18.08
N GLU A 3 26.20 0.51 18.77
CA GLU A 3 27.20 1.50 19.22
C GLU A 3 27.73 2.36 18.05
N THR A 4 27.94 1.77 16.89
CA THR A 4 28.32 2.46 15.63
C THR A 4 27.34 3.59 15.24
N ASN A 5 26.04 3.44 15.52
CA ASN A 5 25.06 4.45 15.16
C ASN A 5 25.03 5.69 16.09
N ILE A 6 25.60 5.60 17.29
CA ILE A 6 25.64 6.72 18.24
C ILE A 6 26.80 7.65 17.94
N GLU A 7 27.95 7.09 17.61
CA GLU A 7 29.13 7.85 17.20
C GLU A 7 28.84 8.64 15.93
N ASP A 8 28.34 7.98 14.90
CA ASP A 8 27.96 8.60 13.64
C ASP A 8 26.89 9.69 13.84
N PHE A 9 25.89 9.43 14.71
CA PHE A 9 24.87 10.41 15.06
C PHE A 9 25.46 11.64 15.74
N PHE A 10 26.34 11.44 16.73
CA PHE A 10 26.95 12.55 17.47
C PHE A 10 27.91 13.35 16.59
N GLU A 11 28.66 12.68 15.70
CA GLU A 11 29.49 13.36 14.72
C GLU A 11 28.66 14.24 13.77
N ALA A 12 27.56 13.71 13.26
CA ALA A 12 26.63 14.46 12.41
C ALA A 12 26.02 15.67 13.14
N TYR A 13 25.64 15.51 14.43
CA TYR A 13 25.15 16.59 15.27
C TYR A 13 26.16 17.70 15.44
N VAL A 14 27.42 17.35 15.75
CA VAL A 14 28.50 18.33 15.92
C VAL A 14 28.79 19.09 14.62
N LYS A 15 28.87 18.37 13.48
CA LYS A 15 29.05 18.97 12.16
C LYS A 15 27.89 19.92 11.79
N ALA A 16 26.66 19.57 12.14
CA ALA A 16 25.49 20.43 11.89
C ALA A 16 25.54 21.75 12.66
N LYS A 17 26.35 21.84 13.71
CA LYS A 17 26.62 23.05 14.51
C LYS A 17 27.94 23.73 14.15
N ASP A 18 28.51 23.45 12.99
CA ASP A 18 29.81 23.93 12.56
C ASP A 18 30.97 23.58 13.53
N GLY A 19 30.77 22.51 14.33
CA GLY A 19 31.75 22.00 15.26
C GLY A 19 32.74 21.04 14.60
N LYS A 20 33.92 20.91 15.24
CA LYS A 20 34.97 19.94 14.86
C LYS A 20 35.22 18.98 16.02
N LEU A 21 35.34 17.69 15.68
CA LEU A 21 35.69 16.63 16.63
C LEU A 21 37.18 16.33 16.55
N THR A 22 37.81 16.23 17.73
CA THR A 22 39.17 15.67 17.88
C THR A 22 39.16 14.67 19.02
N PHE A 23 39.93 13.59 18.88
CA PHE A 23 39.97 12.51 19.85
C PHE A 23 41.35 12.46 20.52
N GLU A 24 41.39 12.46 21.85
CA GLU A 24 42.60 12.20 22.64
C GLU A 24 42.32 11.03 23.61
N GLY A 25 42.72 9.83 23.18
CA GLY A 25 42.36 8.59 23.83
C GLY A 25 40.83 8.39 23.82
N ASP A 26 40.23 8.23 25.00
CA ASP A 26 38.79 8.01 25.17
C ASP A 26 37.99 9.32 25.40
N VAL A 27 38.63 10.48 25.26
CA VAL A 27 37.98 11.79 25.40
C VAL A 27 37.82 12.42 24.02
N ILE A 28 36.63 12.96 23.80
CA ILE A 28 36.23 13.65 22.60
C ILE A 28 36.19 15.15 22.87
N TYR A 29 37.01 15.90 22.17
CA TYR A 29 36.99 17.35 22.20
C TYR A 29 36.18 17.89 21.06
N VAL A 30 35.13 18.63 21.38
CA VAL A 30 34.26 19.29 20.40
C VAL A 30 34.57 20.78 20.43
N THR A 31 35.11 21.28 19.33
CA THR A 31 35.41 22.72 19.18
C THR A 31 34.34 23.35 18.31
N TYR A 32 33.53 24.21 18.90
CA TYR A 32 32.58 25.07 18.20
C TYR A 32 33.24 26.44 17.95
N PRO A 33 32.64 27.31 17.10
CA PRO A 33 33.18 28.66 16.85
C PRO A 33 33.34 29.55 18.11
N ASP A 34 32.51 29.30 19.11
CA ASP A 34 32.40 30.12 20.35
C ASP A 34 32.82 29.41 21.63
N LYS A 35 32.98 28.08 21.60
CA LYS A 35 33.27 27.26 22.80
C LYS A 35 33.94 25.95 22.46
N GLN A 36 34.55 25.35 23.48
CA GLN A 36 35.06 23.98 23.44
C GLN A 36 34.41 23.16 24.54
N GLU A 37 34.00 21.94 24.23
CA GLU A 37 33.35 21.01 25.13
C GLU A 37 34.02 19.63 25.05
N GLU A 38 33.97 18.89 26.19
CA GLU A 38 34.55 17.56 26.30
C GLU A 38 33.45 16.52 26.46
N TYR A 39 33.57 15.36 25.78
CA TYR A 39 32.64 14.26 25.90
C TYR A 39 33.39 12.92 25.89
N THR A 40 32.70 11.84 26.21
CA THR A 40 33.23 10.49 26.09
C THR A 40 32.12 9.48 25.74
N TYR A 41 32.49 8.41 25.05
CA TYR A 41 31.62 7.24 24.87
C TYR A 41 31.81 6.19 25.97
N HIS A 42 32.87 6.31 26.78
CA HIS A 42 33.24 5.31 27.79
C HIS A 42 32.70 5.66 29.19
N PRO A 43 31.80 4.83 29.77
CA PRO A 43 31.18 5.12 31.07
C PRO A 43 32.20 5.29 32.24
N MET A 44 33.31 4.55 32.20
CA MET A 44 34.33 4.62 33.24
C MET A 44 35.06 5.98 33.19
N VAL A 45 35.48 6.39 31.99
CA VAL A 45 36.14 7.69 31.76
C VAL A 45 35.23 8.86 32.17
N GLY A 46 33.94 8.75 31.82
CA GLY A 46 32.94 9.74 32.22
C GLY A 46 32.80 9.90 33.72
N ARG A 47 32.93 8.82 34.51
CA ARG A 47 32.91 8.86 35.98
C ARG A 47 34.21 9.39 36.56
N GLU A 48 35.34 8.92 36.11
CA GLU A 48 36.64 9.26 36.65
C GLU A 48 37.06 10.70 36.34
N ARG A 49 36.84 11.15 35.12
CA ARG A 49 37.22 12.50 34.65
C ARG A 49 36.08 13.52 34.73
N LYS A 50 34.87 13.10 35.16
CA LYS A 50 33.64 13.93 35.18
C LYS A 50 33.28 14.55 33.84
N VAL A 51 33.62 13.83 32.74
CA VAL A 51 33.30 14.24 31.38
C VAL A 51 31.92 13.71 30.99
N PRO A 52 31.06 14.53 30.37
CA PRO A 52 29.73 14.09 29.92
C PRO A 52 29.77 12.87 29.01
N LEU A 53 28.94 11.86 29.33
CA LEU A 53 28.85 10.61 28.62
C LEU A 53 27.84 10.72 27.44
N ILE A 54 28.25 10.36 26.24
CA ILE A 54 27.35 10.21 25.09
C ILE A 54 26.99 8.73 24.95
N ALA A 55 25.92 8.32 25.61
CA ALA A 55 25.35 6.96 25.54
C ALA A 55 23.83 7.01 25.73
N PRO A 56 23.08 5.98 25.24
CA PRO A 56 21.64 5.92 25.41
C PRO A 56 21.23 6.09 26.87
N GLY A 57 20.33 7.04 27.13
CA GLY A 57 19.83 7.33 28.47
C GLY A 57 20.70 8.26 29.30
N SER A 58 21.92 8.64 28.87
CA SER A 58 22.74 9.62 29.59
C SER A 58 22.15 11.03 29.47
N PRO A 59 22.36 11.91 30.51
CA PRO A 59 21.86 13.29 30.46
C PRO A 59 22.38 14.09 29.27
N ALA A 60 23.68 13.96 28.94
CA ALA A 60 24.27 14.68 27.81
C ALA A 60 23.65 14.20 26.44
N PHE A 61 23.48 12.90 26.26
CA PHE A 61 22.84 12.39 25.05
C PHE A 61 21.36 12.81 24.97
N GLN A 62 20.63 12.83 26.10
CA GLN A 62 19.26 13.33 26.16
C GLN A 62 19.17 14.83 25.85
N GLN A 63 20.18 15.59 26.23
CA GLN A 63 20.28 17.01 25.88
C GLN A 63 20.52 17.18 24.37
N VAL A 64 21.45 16.43 23.78
CA VAL A 64 21.70 16.42 22.32
C VAL A 64 20.43 16.06 21.55
N LEU A 65 19.71 15.01 21.99
CA LEU A 65 18.43 14.64 21.37
C LEU A 65 17.38 15.75 21.46
N ARG A 66 17.26 16.41 22.62
CA ARG A 66 16.36 17.55 22.78
C ARG A 66 16.73 18.71 21.85
N GLU A 67 18.00 19.06 21.79
CA GLU A 67 18.48 20.14 20.93
C GLU A 67 18.24 19.83 19.45
N CYS A 68 18.44 18.59 19.02
CA CYS A 68 18.06 18.14 17.66
C CYS A 68 16.56 18.26 17.41
N GLN A 69 15.73 17.94 18.40
CA GLN A 69 14.26 18.08 18.31
C GLN A 69 13.80 19.54 18.33
N GLU A 70 14.52 20.41 19.02
CA GLU A 70 14.15 21.82 19.18
C GLU A 70 14.68 22.72 18.05
N ASN A 71 15.84 22.40 17.51
CA ASN A 71 16.53 23.17 16.49
C ASN A 71 16.70 22.38 15.18
N GLY A 72 15.66 21.65 14.76
CA GLY A 72 15.69 20.85 13.54
C GLY A 72 16.26 21.64 12.36
N VAL A 73 17.49 21.31 11.96
CA VAL A 73 18.12 21.90 10.78
C VAL A 73 17.52 21.22 9.56
N PRO A 74 17.01 21.97 8.56
CA PRO A 74 16.56 21.37 7.31
C PRO A 74 17.68 20.51 6.72
N CYS A 75 17.41 19.22 6.60
CA CYS A 75 18.34 18.29 5.98
C CYS A 75 18.10 18.27 4.47
N GLN A 76 19.13 18.44 3.69
CA GLN A 76 19.05 18.41 2.24
C GLN A 76 19.94 17.31 1.69
N ILE A 77 19.35 16.38 0.96
CA ILE A 77 20.05 15.26 0.37
C ILE A 77 19.91 15.26 -1.16
N GLN A 78 20.92 14.70 -1.82
CA GLN A 78 20.91 14.41 -3.25
C GLN A 78 20.95 12.90 -3.44
N LEU A 79 19.96 12.36 -4.17
CA LEU A 79 19.91 10.96 -4.53
C LEU A 79 20.37 10.78 -5.98
N ASN A 80 21.42 10.00 -6.18
CA ASN A 80 21.93 9.65 -7.50
C ASN A 80 21.95 8.13 -7.67
N PRO A 81 21.61 7.61 -8.86
CA PRO A 81 21.69 6.17 -9.11
C PRO A 81 23.13 5.68 -9.06
N GLN A 82 23.39 4.59 -8.35
CA GLN A 82 24.69 3.90 -8.34
C GLN A 82 24.76 2.75 -9.36
N GLU A 83 23.63 2.15 -9.68
CA GLU A 83 23.53 0.97 -10.53
C GLU A 83 22.88 1.30 -11.89
N ASN A 84 22.84 0.27 -12.74
CA ASN A 84 22.12 0.35 -14.01
C ASN A 84 20.64 0.68 -13.77
N MET A 85 20.17 1.75 -14.40
CA MET A 85 18.80 2.27 -14.28
C MET A 85 17.75 1.25 -14.71
N GLU A 86 18.05 0.39 -15.67
CA GLU A 86 17.13 -0.69 -16.09
C GLU A 86 16.85 -1.66 -14.93
N ARG A 87 17.88 -1.99 -14.15
CA ARG A 87 17.74 -2.85 -12.97
C ARG A 87 16.90 -2.17 -11.89
N GLU A 88 17.09 -0.86 -11.68
CA GLU A 88 16.27 -0.10 -10.72
C GLU A 88 14.80 -0.06 -11.14
N ILE A 89 14.50 0.22 -12.41
CA ILE A 89 13.14 0.17 -12.92
C ILE A 89 12.55 -1.24 -12.77
N ARG A 90 13.34 -2.28 -13.11
CA ARG A 90 12.89 -3.67 -13.04
C ARG A 90 12.43 -4.10 -11.64
N ARG A 91 13.02 -3.54 -10.58
CA ARG A 91 12.65 -3.83 -9.18
C ARG A 91 11.20 -3.43 -8.83
N HIS A 92 10.63 -2.49 -9.57
CA HIS A 92 9.26 -2.02 -9.33
C HIS A 92 8.19 -2.86 -10.04
N PHE A 93 8.59 -3.87 -10.80
CA PHE A 93 7.67 -4.72 -11.57
C PHE A 93 7.80 -6.18 -11.15
N LYS A 94 6.64 -6.83 -11.01
CA LYS A 94 6.53 -8.27 -10.83
C LYS A 94 5.83 -8.87 -12.03
N ASP A 95 6.46 -9.77 -12.75
CA ASP A 95 5.89 -10.53 -13.85
C ASP A 95 5.90 -12.04 -13.57
N ALA A 96 5.43 -12.83 -14.54
CA ALA A 96 5.25 -14.28 -14.38
C ALA A 96 6.57 -15.05 -14.12
N GLU A 97 7.73 -14.51 -14.49
CA GLU A 97 9.02 -15.18 -14.29
C GLU A 97 9.86 -14.59 -13.15
N PHE A 98 9.59 -13.40 -12.74
CA PHE A 98 10.44 -12.69 -11.80
C PHE A 98 9.86 -12.72 -10.39
N ALA A 99 10.39 -13.61 -9.56
CA ALA A 99 10.26 -13.45 -8.12
C ALA A 99 10.95 -12.15 -7.73
N CYS A 100 10.27 -11.29 -6.97
CA CYS A 100 10.83 -10.05 -6.45
C CYS A 100 12.23 -10.28 -5.86
N ILE A 101 13.20 -9.44 -6.20
CA ILE A 101 14.58 -9.53 -5.69
C ILE A 101 14.63 -9.42 -4.16
N ASP A 102 13.62 -8.73 -3.57
CA ASP A 102 13.48 -8.54 -2.13
C ASP A 102 12.53 -9.58 -1.48
N CYS A 103 12.17 -10.66 -2.19
CA CYS A 103 11.33 -11.73 -1.64
C CYS A 103 12.18 -12.84 -1.06
N ASP A 104 11.88 -13.22 0.18
CA ASP A 104 12.43 -14.43 0.78
C ASP A 104 11.82 -15.67 0.13
N LYS A 105 12.67 -16.62 -0.23
CA LYS A 105 12.23 -17.93 -0.68
C LYS A 105 11.84 -18.76 0.54
N VAL A 106 10.55 -19.05 0.65
CA VAL A 106 10.02 -19.92 1.71
C VAL A 106 9.62 -21.26 1.10
N THR A 107 10.14 -22.34 1.67
CA THR A 107 9.76 -23.68 1.24
C THR A 107 8.46 -24.10 1.93
N VAL A 108 7.39 -24.23 1.15
CA VAL A 108 6.10 -24.77 1.63
C VAL A 108 5.90 -26.15 1.05
N GLY A 109 6.12 -27.19 1.85
CA GLY A 109 6.13 -28.59 1.41
C GLY A 109 7.31 -28.88 0.47
N GLN A 110 7.05 -29.34 -0.75
CA GLN A 110 8.08 -29.62 -1.78
C GLN A 110 8.26 -28.45 -2.81
N LYS A 111 7.58 -27.33 -2.63
CA LYS A 111 7.66 -26.18 -3.54
C LYS A 111 8.29 -24.98 -2.85
N GLU A 112 9.27 -24.37 -3.51
CA GLU A 112 9.74 -23.03 -3.15
C GLU A 112 8.68 -22.01 -3.56
N VAL A 113 8.19 -21.25 -2.58
CA VAL A 113 7.27 -20.13 -2.80
C VAL A 113 8.00 -18.85 -2.39
N SER A 114 8.07 -17.90 -3.31
CA SER A 114 8.61 -16.57 -2.99
C SER A 114 7.57 -15.79 -2.21
N VAL A 115 7.86 -15.48 -0.95
CA VAL A 115 7.04 -14.62 -0.10
C VAL A 115 7.64 -13.24 -0.08
N CYS A 116 6.91 -12.25 -0.57
CA CYS A 116 7.37 -10.86 -0.51
C CYS A 116 7.30 -10.37 0.93
N VAL A 117 8.44 -10.01 1.50
CA VAL A 117 8.54 -9.46 2.86
C VAL A 117 8.01 -8.02 2.92
N LYS A 118 8.01 -7.32 1.78
CA LYS A 118 7.36 -6.02 1.63
C LYS A 118 5.87 -6.21 1.32
N PRO A 119 4.98 -5.32 1.78
CA PRO A 119 3.56 -5.39 1.44
C PRO A 119 3.38 -5.49 -0.09
N GLN A 120 2.48 -6.34 -0.54
CA GLN A 120 2.18 -6.60 -1.95
C GLN A 120 1.87 -5.33 -2.78
N SER A 121 1.61 -4.21 -2.11
CA SER A 121 1.30 -2.90 -2.68
C SER A 121 2.50 -2.17 -3.32
N CYS A 122 3.73 -2.67 -3.16
CA CYS A 122 4.94 -1.95 -3.60
C CYS A 122 5.34 -2.22 -5.05
N HIS A 123 4.72 -3.19 -5.73
CA HIS A 123 5.11 -3.59 -7.09
C HIS A 123 3.94 -3.50 -8.05
N HIS A 124 4.21 -3.00 -9.24
CA HIS A 124 3.26 -3.09 -10.34
C HIS A 124 3.23 -4.54 -10.87
N GLN A 125 2.08 -5.20 -10.83
CA GLN A 125 1.95 -6.59 -11.24
C GLN A 125 1.57 -6.71 -12.72
N ILE A 126 2.35 -7.52 -13.44
CA ILE A 126 2.11 -7.87 -14.85
C ILE A 126 1.65 -9.32 -14.91
N ASN A 127 0.39 -9.54 -15.29
CA ASN A 127 -0.18 -10.87 -15.49
C ASN A 127 -0.15 -11.25 -16.97
N CYS A 128 0.06 -12.54 -17.25
CA CYS A 128 0.06 -13.12 -18.60
C CYS A 128 1.13 -12.56 -19.56
N GLY A 129 2.20 -11.94 -19.05
CA GLY A 129 3.29 -11.41 -19.86
C GLY A 129 4.57 -11.25 -19.09
N LYS A 130 5.67 -11.03 -19.82
CA LYS A 130 7.02 -10.84 -19.30
C LYS A 130 7.62 -9.58 -19.89
N ILE A 131 8.49 -8.92 -19.10
CA ILE A 131 9.26 -7.80 -19.62
C ILE A 131 10.37 -8.33 -20.52
N SER A 132 10.27 -8.01 -21.81
CA SER A 132 11.27 -8.37 -22.82
C SER A 132 12.38 -7.33 -22.93
N GLN A 133 12.05 -6.03 -22.79
CA GLN A 133 12.99 -4.93 -22.88
C GLN A 133 12.60 -3.76 -22.00
N ILE A 134 13.59 -3.07 -21.42
CA ILE A 134 13.41 -1.80 -20.72
C ILE A 134 14.22 -0.74 -21.47
N LYS A 135 13.55 0.33 -21.89
CA LYS A 135 14.18 1.46 -22.54
C LYS A 135 14.13 2.68 -21.64
N VAL A 136 15.26 3.07 -21.11
CA VAL A 136 15.39 4.23 -20.24
C VAL A 136 15.34 5.50 -21.07
N GLY A 137 14.42 6.40 -20.74
CA GLY A 137 14.24 7.68 -21.39
C GLY A 137 14.94 8.83 -20.66
N LYS A 138 14.38 10.03 -20.82
CA LYS A 138 14.94 11.24 -20.24
C LYS A 138 14.82 11.25 -18.71
N GLN A 139 15.89 11.70 -18.05
CA GLN A 139 15.91 12.00 -16.63
C GLN A 139 15.63 13.49 -16.42
N GLU A 140 14.70 13.78 -15.53
CA GLU A 140 14.32 15.16 -15.17
C GLU A 140 14.61 15.36 -13.68
N PRO A 141 15.41 16.38 -13.29
CA PRO A 141 15.66 16.67 -11.88
C PRO A 141 14.36 17.10 -11.23
N VAL A 142 14.10 16.59 -10.03
CA VAL A 142 12.91 16.91 -9.23
C VAL A 142 13.30 17.07 -7.77
N ARG A 143 12.53 17.88 -7.06
CA ARG A 143 12.73 18.14 -5.64
C ARG A 143 11.48 17.87 -4.87
N TYR A 144 11.63 17.21 -3.71
CA TYR A 144 10.56 16.92 -2.79
C TYR A 144 10.87 17.47 -1.42
N PHE A 145 9.81 17.73 -0.64
CA PHE A 145 9.86 18.30 0.69
C PHE A 145 9.07 17.41 1.63
N GLN A 146 9.76 16.73 2.55
CA GLN A 146 9.14 15.87 3.54
C GLN A 146 9.18 16.53 4.90
N PHE A 147 8.00 16.92 5.39
CA PHE A 147 7.80 17.52 6.69
C PHE A 147 7.60 16.43 7.73
N TYR A 148 8.27 16.56 8.87
CA TYR A 148 8.18 15.64 9.99
C TYR A 148 7.54 16.34 11.17
N TYR A 149 6.50 15.72 11.75
CA TYR A 149 5.80 16.23 12.91
C TYR A 149 5.81 15.18 14.03
N SER A 150 6.17 15.56 15.26
CA SER A 150 5.86 14.79 16.46
C SER A 150 4.43 15.13 16.88
N VAL A 151 3.63 14.11 17.02
CA VAL A 151 2.23 14.22 17.43
C VAL A 151 2.02 13.39 18.68
N ILE A 152 1.55 14.04 19.75
CA ILE A 152 1.25 13.39 21.01
C ILE A 152 -0.26 13.41 21.22
N PHE A 153 -0.86 12.22 21.27
CA PHE A 153 -2.24 12.03 21.70
C PHE A 153 -2.25 11.72 23.19
N TYR A 154 -3.09 12.42 23.96
CA TYR A 154 -3.19 12.19 25.39
C TYR A 154 -4.57 12.49 25.92
N ASN A 155 -4.99 11.71 26.91
CA ASN A 155 -6.18 11.92 27.72
C ASN A 155 -6.01 11.27 29.09
N LYS A 156 -7.02 11.28 29.95
CA LYS A 156 -6.96 10.71 31.29
C LYS A 156 -6.68 9.19 31.33
N LEU A 157 -7.04 8.44 30.27
CA LEU A 157 -6.80 6.99 30.17
C LEU A 157 -5.45 6.66 29.56
N CYS A 158 -4.98 7.50 28.63
CA CYS A 158 -3.71 7.33 27.97
C CYS A 158 -2.92 8.65 28.09
N PRO A 159 -1.99 8.76 29.07
CA PRO A 159 -1.28 9.99 29.35
C PRO A 159 -0.37 10.46 28.23
N LYS A 160 0.16 9.54 27.42
CA LYS A 160 1.03 9.85 26.31
C LYS A 160 1.04 8.72 25.28
N ASN A 161 0.71 9.04 24.03
CA ASN A 161 0.97 8.22 22.86
C ASN A 161 1.59 9.13 21.79
N GLU A 162 2.86 8.94 21.48
CA GLU A 162 3.61 9.77 20.56
C GLU A 162 3.84 9.04 19.24
N GLU A 163 3.54 9.72 18.12
CA GLU A 163 3.77 9.26 16.77
C GLU A 163 4.53 10.31 15.98
N ILE A 164 5.31 9.87 14.99
CA ILE A 164 5.86 10.74 13.97
C ILE A 164 4.96 10.63 12.73
N ILE A 165 4.44 11.78 12.30
CA ILE A 165 3.65 11.88 11.07
C ILE A 165 4.47 12.65 10.04
N THR A 166 4.49 12.13 8.82
CA THR A 166 5.19 12.74 7.70
C THR A 166 4.20 13.23 6.64
N VAL A 167 4.51 14.37 6.02
CA VAL A 167 3.78 14.90 4.88
C VAL A 167 4.78 15.19 3.77
N LEU A 168 4.59 14.58 2.61
CA LEU A 168 5.46 14.72 1.44
C LEU A 168 4.80 15.62 0.38
N LEU A 169 5.54 16.62 -0.09
CA LEU A 169 5.12 17.56 -1.11
C LEU A 169 6.14 17.63 -2.25
N ASP A 170 5.67 17.96 -3.45
CA ASP A 170 6.53 18.38 -4.56
C ASP A 170 6.80 19.91 -4.53
N GLU A 171 7.59 20.43 -5.45
CA GLU A 171 7.91 21.86 -5.57
C GLU A 171 6.68 22.75 -5.88
N LYS A 172 5.58 22.15 -6.34
CA LYS A 172 4.33 22.86 -6.66
C LYS A 172 3.33 22.80 -5.53
N ALA A 173 3.76 22.32 -4.35
CA ALA A 173 2.93 22.07 -3.19
C ALA A 173 1.84 20.99 -3.39
N ASN A 174 2.00 20.09 -4.37
CA ASN A 174 1.12 18.93 -4.49
C ASN A 174 1.48 17.90 -3.45
N ILE A 175 0.47 17.37 -2.74
CA ILE A 175 0.64 16.32 -1.75
C ILE A 175 0.84 14.98 -2.45
N ILE A 176 1.85 14.22 -2.03
CA ILE A 176 2.13 12.88 -2.50
C ILE A 176 1.62 11.89 -1.45
N GLU A 177 0.42 11.35 -1.64
CA GLU A 177 -0.28 10.57 -0.62
C GLU A 177 0.22 9.12 -0.48
N THR A 178 0.71 8.53 -1.55
CA THR A 178 1.03 7.10 -1.62
C THR A 178 2.53 6.80 -1.57
N ALA A 179 3.33 7.80 -1.23
CA ALA A 179 4.77 7.66 -1.29
C ALA A 179 5.44 8.37 -0.11
N SER A 180 6.58 7.83 0.32
CA SER A 180 7.45 8.44 1.32
C SER A 180 8.91 8.16 1.00
N PHE A 181 9.80 9.04 1.44
CA PHE A 181 11.23 8.76 1.49
C PHE A 181 11.52 8.15 2.87
N GLY A 182 11.68 6.82 2.92
CA GLY A 182 12.20 6.15 4.11
C GLY A 182 11.21 5.94 5.27
N GLU A 183 10.03 5.37 5.04
CA GLU A 183 9.26 4.79 6.13
C GLU A 183 9.89 3.47 6.60
N GLY A 184 10.35 3.48 7.84
CA GLY A 184 10.67 2.31 8.64
C GLY A 184 12.11 1.80 8.59
N ASN A 185 12.86 2.00 7.54
CA ASN A 185 14.30 1.78 7.48
C ASN A 185 14.87 2.67 6.39
N PHE A 186 15.71 3.63 6.75
CA PHE A 186 16.67 4.22 5.84
C PHE A 186 17.75 3.16 5.48
N THR A 187 17.37 2.06 4.97
CA THR A 187 18.18 1.39 3.98
C THR A 187 17.96 2.24 2.72
N ILE A 188 18.70 3.35 2.65
CA ILE A 188 19.04 3.94 1.38
C ILE A 188 19.46 2.74 0.57
N ASP A 189 18.62 2.41 -0.42
CA ASP A 189 18.89 1.25 -1.25
C ASP A 189 20.35 1.39 -1.70
N LYS A 190 21.18 0.36 -1.52
CA LYS A 190 22.59 0.38 -1.90
C LYS A 190 22.82 0.82 -3.35
N ALA A 191 21.74 0.86 -4.13
CA ALA A 191 21.67 1.36 -5.48
C ALA A 191 21.68 2.91 -5.60
N LEU A 192 21.51 3.66 -4.50
CA LEU A 192 21.49 5.11 -4.52
C LEU A 192 22.65 5.68 -3.74
N MET A 193 23.36 6.62 -4.38
CA MET A 193 24.38 7.43 -3.71
C MET A 193 23.69 8.61 -3.02
N VAL A 194 23.87 8.72 -1.70
CA VAL A 194 23.43 9.88 -0.94
C VAL A 194 24.59 10.82 -0.75
N SER A 195 24.40 12.07 -1.13
CA SER A 195 25.35 13.15 -0.86
C SER A 195 24.60 14.34 -0.26
N GLU A 196 25.32 15.14 0.51
CA GLU A 196 24.79 16.43 0.95
C GLU A 196 24.55 17.33 -0.27
N ALA A 197 23.34 17.85 -0.41
CA ALA A 197 23.05 18.84 -1.42
C ALA A 197 23.25 20.23 -0.84
N LYS A 198 23.98 21.07 -1.55
CA LYS A 198 24.18 22.48 -1.18
C LYS A 198 23.01 23.30 -1.73
N GLY A 199 22.34 24.03 -0.87
CA GLY A 199 21.28 24.95 -1.26
C GLY A 199 20.42 25.37 -0.08
N LYS A 200 19.79 26.55 -0.16
CA LYS A 200 18.85 27.03 0.85
C LYS A 200 17.43 27.00 0.26
N VAL A 201 16.49 26.54 1.03
CA VAL A 201 15.06 26.71 0.71
C VAL A 201 14.73 28.19 0.92
N LYS A 202 14.10 28.83 -0.06
CA LYS A 202 13.67 30.22 0.09
C LYS A 202 12.59 30.29 1.16
N PRO A 203 12.61 31.31 2.07
CA PRO A 203 11.62 31.45 3.13
C PRO A 203 10.18 31.42 2.64
N ASP A 204 9.87 32.17 1.59
CA ASP A 204 8.51 32.25 1.03
C ASP A 204 8.00 30.87 0.53
N LEU A 205 8.89 30.07 -0.08
CA LEU A 205 8.58 28.71 -0.50
C LEU A 205 8.35 27.78 0.70
N PHE A 206 9.19 27.92 1.74
CA PHE A 206 9.03 27.16 2.97
C PHE A 206 7.68 27.43 3.63
N ASP A 207 7.30 28.69 3.78
CA ASP A 207 6.05 29.10 4.41
C ASP A 207 4.84 28.60 3.62
N GLN A 208 4.88 28.69 2.29
CA GLN A 208 3.85 28.14 1.41
C GLN A 208 3.70 26.62 1.58
N LEU A 209 4.80 25.89 1.48
CA LEU A 209 4.80 24.42 1.59
C LEU A 209 4.38 23.98 2.99
N LYS A 210 4.85 24.69 4.03
CA LYS A 210 4.47 24.40 5.41
C LYS A 210 2.98 24.60 5.64
N GLY A 211 2.37 25.63 5.09
CA GLY A 211 0.92 25.85 5.17
C GLY A 211 0.13 24.67 4.62
N VAL A 212 0.50 24.19 3.43
CA VAL A 212 -0.15 23.00 2.81
C VAL A 212 0.10 21.73 3.64
N ALA A 213 1.32 21.56 4.18
CA ALA A 213 1.64 20.42 5.03
C ALA A 213 0.83 20.42 6.34
N ASP A 214 0.66 21.60 6.97
CA ASP A 214 -0.13 21.76 8.19
C ASP A 214 -1.62 21.45 7.96
N GLU A 215 -2.22 21.90 6.84
CA GLU A 215 -3.60 21.57 6.46
C GLU A 215 -3.78 20.05 6.24
N LYS A 216 -2.83 19.41 5.55
CA LYS A 216 -2.86 17.96 5.35
C LYS A 216 -2.73 17.23 6.67
N LEU A 217 -1.81 17.66 7.54
CA LEU A 217 -1.63 17.10 8.87
C LEU A 217 -2.93 17.16 9.68
N GLU A 218 -3.63 18.30 9.68
CA GLU A 218 -4.91 18.44 10.38
C GLU A 218 -5.94 17.41 9.89
N THR A 219 -6.01 17.19 8.58
CA THR A 219 -6.88 16.18 7.98
C THR A 219 -6.52 14.76 8.44
N LEU A 220 -5.24 14.42 8.49
CA LEU A 220 -4.76 13.12 8.97
C LEU A 220 -5.06 12.92 10.47
N LEU A 221 -4.88 13.97 11.27
CA LEU A 221 -5.12 13.93 12.71
C LEU A 221 -6.57 13.63 13.05
N ARG A 222 -7.53 14.21 12.32
CA ARG A 222 -8.97 13.93 12.52
C ARG A 222 -9.27 12.43 12.38
N GLY A 223 -8.69 11.75 11.39
CA GLY A 223 -8.83 10.31 11.22
C GLY A 223 -8.14 9.51 12.32
N LYS A 224 -6.93 9.93 12.73
CA LYS A 224 -6.15 9.23 13.76
C LYS A 224 -6.77 9.33 15.16
N VAL A 225 -7.42 10.44 15.52
CA VAL A 225 -8.16 10.58 16.78
C VAL A 225 -9.23 9.51 16.91
N ALA A 226 -10.01 9.28 15.86
CA ALA A 226 -11.04 8.25 15.87
C ALA A 226 -10.45 6.85 16.11
N VAL A 227 -9.30 6.54 15.48
CA VAL A 227 -8.59 5.27 15.67
C VAL A 227 -8.02 5.16 17.08
N PHE A 228 -7.49 6.24 17.65
CA PHE A 228 -6.95 6.28 19.01
C PHE A 228 -8.06 6.10 20.06
N ASP A 229 -9.21 6.73 19.88
CA ASP A 229 -10.32 6.69 20.84
C ASP A 229 -11.09 5.35 20.83
N LEU A 230 -11.10 4.64 19.70
CA LEU A 230 -11.88 3.41 19.52
C LEU A 230 -11.57 2.32 20.57
N PRO A 231 -10.31 1.94 20.84
CA PRO A 231 -9.99 0.94 21.85
C PRO A 231 -10.29 1.43 23.27
N LEU A 232 -10.22 2.73 23.53
CA LEU A 232 -10.44 3.33 24.85
C LEU A 232 -11.93 3.54 25.20
N TYR A 233 -12.82 3.41 24.21
CA TYR A 233 -14.25 3.71 24.37
C TYR A 233 -14.91 2.91 25.49
N ARG A 234 -14.66 1.61 25.57
CA ARG A 234 -15.25 0.74 26.59
C ARG A 234 -14.77 1.13 28.00
N GLU A 235 -13.49 1.39 28.15
CA GLU A 235 -12.90 1.79 29.43
C GLU A 235 -13.42 3.16 29.89
N LYS A 236 -13.46 4.14 28.98
CA LYS A 236 -14.06 5.46 29.21
C LYS A 236 -15.50 5.33 29.75
N LYS A 237 -16.33 4.53 29.08
CA LYS A 237 -17.72 4.30 29.51
C LYS A 237 -17.81 3.65 30.89
N ALA A 238 -16.95 2.68 31.20
CA ALA A 238 -16.91 2.03 32.50
C ALA A 238 -16.47 2.99 33.61
N LYS A 239 -15.45 3.81 33.36
CA LYS A 239 -14.95 4.83 34.31
C LYS A 239 -16.01 5.89 34.58
N LEU A 240 -16.67 6.44 33.56
CA LEU A 240 -17.75 7.43 33.71
C LEU A 240 -18.92 6.85 34.52
N HIS A 241 -19.32 5.61 34.23
CA HIS A 241 -20.39 4.96 34.99
C HIS A 241 -20.01 4.76 36.48
N SER A 242 -18.77 4.36 36.75
CA SER A 242 -18.25 4.24 38.11
C SER A 242 -18.23 5.57 38.83
N PHE A 243 -17.81 6.63 38.15
CA PHE A 243 -17.81 8.00 38.69
C PHE A 243 -19.23 8.48 39.01
N GLU A 244 -20.16 8.29 38.11
CA GLU A 244 -21.58 8.61 38.29
C GLU A 244 -22.20 7.85 39.50
N LYS A 245 -21.89 6.54 39.62
CA LYS A 245 -22.32 5.76 40.80
C LYS A 245 -21.77 6.33 42.11
N ARG A 246 -20.50 6.74 42.11
CA ARG A 246 -19.86 7.37 43.31
C ARG A 246 -20.60 8.65 43.68
N LEU A 247 -20.83 9.56 42.71
CA LEU A 247 -21.56 10.81 42.99
C LEU A 247 -22.97 10.57 43.53
N LYS A 248 -23.71 9.57 42.96
CA LYS A 248 -25.02 9.20 43.48
C LYS A 248 -24.99 8.63 44.90
N ARG A 249 -23.93 7.90 45.27
CA ARG A 249 -23.72 7.39 46.61
C ARG A 249 -23.43 8.53 47.58
N GLU A 250 -22.52 9.43 47.26
CA GLU A 250 -22.18 10.63 48.04
C GLU A 250 -23.43 11.49 48.31
N ARG A 251 -24.32 11.65 47.34
CA ARG A 251 -25.62 12.31 47.51
C ARG A 251 -26.47 11.64 48.58
N ARG A 252 -26.61 10.28 48.50
CA ARG A 252 -27.40 9.52 49.48
C ARG A 252 -26.85 9.68 50.89
N GLU A 253 -25.53 9.62 51.04
CA GLU A 253 -24.83 9.81 52.32
C GLU A 253 -25.06 11.22 52.89
N GLN A 254 -25.06 12.27 52.07
CA GLN A 254 -25.35 13.66 52.48
C GLN A 254 -26.77 13.81 52.94
N ILE A 255 -27.75 13.22 52.22
CA ILE A 255 -29.17 13.22 52.63
C ILE A 255 -29.39 12.46 53.92
N LEU A 256 -28.76 11.30 54.12
CA LEU A 256 -28.89 10.45 55.30
C LEU A 256 -28.24 11.06 56.54
N SER A 257 -27.18 11.84 56.36
CA SER A 257 -26.45 12.52 57.46
C SER A 257 -27.24 13.70 58.06
N ARG A 258 -28.47 13.97 57.59
CA ARG A 258 -29.38 15.04 58.10
C ARG A 258 -28.71 16.41 58.20
N LYS A 259 -27.80 16.75 57.31
CA LYS A 259 -27.32 18.11 57.21
C LYS A 259 -28.43 19.04 56.78
N HIS A 260 -28.83 19.94 57.68
CA HIS A 260 -29.93 20.90 57.48
C HIS A 260 -29.75 21.82 56.28
N ASP A 261 -28.55 21.87 55.69
CA ASP A 261 -28.18 22.72 54.55
C ASP A 261 -28.11 22.03 53.22
N PHE A 262 -28.74 20.84 53.04
CA PHE A 262 -28.77 20.17 51.72
C PHE A 262 -29.69 20.90 50.76
N ASP A 263 -29.11 21.61 49.78
CA ASP A 263 -29.79 22.26 48.68
C ASP A 263 -29.82 21.34 47.43
N PRO A 264 -30.99 20.80 47.04
CA PRO A 264 -31.06 19.90 45.90
C PRO A 264 -30.67 20.54 44.58
N LEU A 265 -31.00 21.83 44.34
CA LEU A 265 -30.69 22.55 43.11
C LEU A 265 -29.19 22.83 43.02
N LYS A 266 -28.56 23.30 44.09
CA LYS A 266 -27.11 23.49 44.12
C LYS A 266 -26.37 22.20 43.93
N TRP A 267 -26.85 21.09 44.52
CA TRP A 267 -26.27 19.79 44.31
C TRP A 267 -26.40 19.33 42.83
N GLN A 268 -27.58 19.50 42.21
CA GLN A 268 -27.86 19.13 40.81
C GLN A 268 -26.91 19.87 39.87
N ASN A 269 -26.73 21.17 40.04
CA ASN A 269 -25.81 21.98 39.24
C ASN A 269 -24.34 21.54 39.41
N ASN A 270 -23.95 21.28 40.67
CA ASN A 270 -22.62 20.77 40.94
C ASN A 270 -22.38 19.38 40.33
N TYR A 271 -23.36 18.48 40.45
CA TYR A 271 -23.31 17.16 39.86
C TYR A 271 -23.11 17.21 38.33
N GLN A 272 -23.88 18.02 37.64
CA GLN A 272 -23.72 18.18 36.18
C GLN A 272 -22.36 18.77 35.83
N THR A 273 -21.89 19.75 36.58
CA THR A 273 -20.57 20.34 36.36
C THR A 273 -19.45 19.33 36.57
N LEU A 274 -19.51 18.50 37.61
CA LEU A 274 -18.52 17.48 37.91
C LEU A 274 -18.52 16.38 36.84
N LEU A 275 -19.73 15.94 36.41
CA LEU A 275 -19.86 14.92 35.38
C LEU A 275 -19.28 15.43 34.04
N LYS A 276 -19.62 16.64 33.65
CA LYS A 276 -19.09 17.27 32.43
C LYS A 276 -17.56 17.41 32.48
N ARG A 277 -16.99 17.85 33.58
CA ARG A 277 -15.53 17.93 33.76
C ARG A 277 -14.86 16.55 33.67
N GLU A 278 -15.50 15.52 34.24
CA GLU A 278 -14.98 14.15 34.13
C GLU A 278 -15.05 13.65 32.67
N GLU A 279 -16.14 13.91 31.95
CA GLU A 279 -16.26 13.59 30.52
C GLU A 279 -15.22 14.32 29.67
N GLU A 280 -15.02 15.63 29.93
CA GLU A 280 -14.01 16.45 29.24
C GLU A 280 -12.58 15.94 29.50
N SER A 281 -12.31 15.38 30.68
CA SER A 281 -11.00 14.81 31.00
C SER A 281 -10.61 13.58 30.16
N TYR A 282 -11.59 12.94 29.55
CA TYR A 282 -11.41 11.80 28.64
C TYR A 282 -11.41 12.21 27.16
N LEU A 283 -11.58 13.49 26.84
CA LEU A 283 -11.39 13.97 25.47
C LEU A 283 -9.93 13.87 25.09
N THR A 284 -9.67 13.38 23.89
CA THR A 284 -8.32 13.29 23.37
C THR A 284 -7.80 14.67 23.00
N ASN A 285 -6.74 15.06 23.64
CA ASN A 285 -5.97 16.24 23.31
C ASN A 285 -4.82 15.85 22.39
N ILE A 286 -4.42 16.78 21.51
CA ILE A 286 -3.33 16.60 20.57
C ILE A 286 -2.34 17.73 20.77
N ALA A 287 -1.08 17.36 20.99
CA ALA A 287 0.03 18.30 20.89
C ALA A 287 0.81 17.99 19.62
N VAL A 288 1.01 19.00 18.79
CA VAL A 288 1.75 18.89 17.54
C VAL A 288 3.00 19.73 17.60
N LYS A 289 4.14 19.15 17.22
CA LYS A 289 5.41 19.86 17.11
C LYS A 289 6.00 19.56 15.74
N PHE A 290 6.30 20.60 14.96
CA PHE A 290 7.15 20.47 13.80
C PHE A 290 8.57 20.09 14.24
N ILE A 291 9.12 18.99 13.69
CA ILE A 291 10.45 18.48 14.03
C ILE A 291 11.48 18.97 13.01
N ASN A 292 11.25 18.63 11.74
CA ASN A 292 12.24 18.85 10.69
C ASN A 292 11.63 18.86 9.30
N LEU A 293 12.41 19.40 8.36
CA LEU A 293 12.18 19.33 6.93
C LEU A 293 13.34 18.59 6.25
N LEU A 294 13.02 17.51 5.54
CA LEU A 294 13.94 16.83 4.64
C LEU A 294 13.67 17.29 3.21
N VAL A 295 14.66 17.89 2.58
CA VAL A 295 14.63 18.25 1.17
C VAL A 295 15.37 17.19 0.37
N VAL A 296 14.67 16.52 -0.53
CA VAL A 296 15.21 15.45 -1.36
C VAL A 296 15.32 15.93 -2.80
N ASN A 297 16.54 16.09 -3.27
CA ASN A 297 16.81 16.30 -4.70
C ASN A 297 17.03 14.94 -5.34
N THR A 298 16.31 14.63 -6.40
CA THR A 298 16.38 13.36 -7.09
C THR A 298 16.04 13.53 -8.57
N CYS A 299 15.89 12.42 -9.29
CA CYS A 299 15.50 12.42 -10.69
C CYS A 299 14.21 11.64 -10.90
N LYS A 300 13.34 12.18 -11.73
CA LYS A 300 12.23 11.45 -12.33
C LYS A 300 12.69 10.90 -13.67
N VAL A 301 12.60 9.59 -13.82
CA VAL A 301 13.05 8.85 -15.01
C VAL A 301 11.84 8.38 -15.77
N LYS A 302 11.69 8.81 -17.01
CA LYS A 302 10.71 8.25 -17.94
C LYS A 302 11.28 6.99 -18.55
N PHE A 303 10.44 5.98 -18.76
CA PHE A 303 10.86 4.73 -19.36
C PHE A 303 9.73 4.07 -20.14
N ASP A 304 10.14 3.21 -21.07
CA ASP A 304 9.26 2.35 -21.84
C ASP A 304 9.59 0.90 -21.51
N LEU A 305 8.57 0.11 -21.17
CA LEU A 305 8.68 -1.34 -21.03
C LEU A 305 8.01 -2.00 -22.22
N MET A 306 8.72 -2.87 -22.87
CA MET A 306 8.17 -3.76 -23.90
C MET A 306 7.92 -5.11 -23.26
N LEU A 307 6.73 -5.65 -23.46
CA LEU A 307 6.38 -6.99 -23.02
C LEU A 307 6.60 -8.00 -24.16
N ASP A 308 6.59 -9.27 -23.82
CA ASP A 308 6.76 -10.40 -24.77
C ASP A 308 5.63 -10.54 -25.79
N ASN A 309 4.50 -9.86 -25.56
CA ASN A 309 3.37 -9.74 -26.49
C ASN A 309 3.40 -8.43 -27.33
N ASP A 310 4.55 -7.76 -27.41
CA ASP A 310 4.77 -6.46 -28.07
C ASP A 310 3.97 -5.28 -27.49
N ALA A 311 3.29 -5.46 -26.34
CA ALA A 311 2.66 -4.36 -25.65
C ALA A 311 3.69 -3.40 -25.06
N LEU A 312 3.47 -2.09 -25.24
CA LEU A 312 4.33 -1.04 -24.77
C LEU A 312 3.69 -0.32 -23.58
N ILE A 313 4.44 -0.21 -22.48
CA ILE A 313 4.04 0.50 -21.26
C ILE A 313 4.91 1.73 -21.12
N HIS A 314 4.30 2.92 -21.18
CA HIS A 314 4.97 4.18 -20.88
C HIS A 314 4.71 4.57 -19.42
N SER A 315 5.77 4.82 -18.67
CA SER A 315 5.64 5.24 -17.28
C SER A 315 6.83 6.07 -16.82
N ALA A 316 6.83 6.46 -15.56
CA ALA A 316 7.92 7.19 -14.96
C ALA A 316 8.11 6.78 -13.50
N LEU A 317 9.36 6.77 -13.05
CA LEU A 317 9.79 6.45 -11.70
C LEU A 317 10.54 7.64 -11.11
N THR A 318 10.26 7.98 -9.86
CA THR A 318 11.10 8.91 -9.09
C THR A 318 12.07 8.09 -8.23
N LEU A 319 13.36 8.33 -8.40
CA LEU A 319 14.40 7.57 -7.70
C LEU A 319 14.33 7.78 -6.18
N GLY A 320 14.46 6.69 -5.44
CA GLY A 320 14.44 6.68 -3.97
C GLY A 320 13.08 6.92 -3.34
N LEU A 321 12.03 7.17 -4.13
CA LEU A 321 10.68 7.31 -3.65
C LEU A 321 10.01 5.93 -3.58
N ASN A 322 9.57 5.54 -2.39
CA ASN A 322 8.79 4.32 -2.23
C ASN A 322 7.37 4.56 -2.77
N GLN A 323 7.18 4.25 -4.04
CA GLN A 323 5.90 4.44 -4.73
C GLN A 323 5.56 3.21 -5.57
N THR A 324 4.29 2.89 -5.63
CA THR A 324 3.78 1.92 -6.61
C THR A 324 3.62 2.61 -7.96
N ILE A 325 4.15 2.00 -9.02
CA ILE A 325 4.01 2.55 -10.37
C ILE A 325 2.59 2.31 -10.85
N GLU A 326 1.90 3.39 -11.18
CA GLU A 326 0.58 3.34 -11.80
C GLU A 326 0.69 3.55 -13.29
N VAL A 327 -0.04 2.73 -14.05
CA VAL A 327 -0.08 2.78 -15.52
C VAL A 327 -1.51 3.13 -15.94
N PRO A 328 -1.73 4.10 -16.85
CA PRO A 328 -3.05 4.40 -17.36
C PRO A 328 -3.52 3.32 -18.35
N CYS A 329 -4.70 2.78 -18.13
CA CYS A 329 -5.29 1.80 -19.05
C CYS A 329 -5.59 2.43 -20.41
N PRO A 330 -5.11 1.87 -21.54
CA PRO A 330 -5.36 2.43 -22.86
C PRO A 330 -6.85 2.42 -23.27
N ILE A 331 -7.67 1.60 -22.60
CA ILE A 331 -9.11 1.46 -22.90
C ILE A 331 -9.97 2.39 -22.03
N CYS A 332 -9.90 2.26 -20.70
CA CYS A 332 -10.76 3.03 -19.78
C CYS A 332 -10.09 4.29 -19.19
N LYS A 333 -8.81 4.52 -19.48
CA LYS A 333 -7.99 5.65 -18.99
C LYS A 333 -7.77 5.73 -17.49
N LYS A 334 -8.31 4.79 -16.71
CA LYS A 334 -8.06 4.71 -15.27
C LYS A 334 -6.66 4.15 -15.02
N SER A 335 -5.97 4.71 -14.03
CA SER A 335 -4.70 4.17 -13.55
C SER A 335 -4.91 2.85 -12.82
N PHE A 336 -3.93 1.96 -12.92
CA PHE A 336 -3.94 0.66 -12.25
C PHE A 336 -2.52 0.24 -11.87
N THR A 337 -2.44 -0.64 -10.88
CA THR A 337 -1.20 -1.21 -10.34
C THR A 337 -1.04 -2.70 -10.68
N GLU A 338 -2.09 -3.30 -11.23
CA GLU A 338 -2.12 -4.68 -11.68
C GLU A 338 -2.77 -4.75 -13.07
N GLY A 339 -2.07 -5.30 -14.06
CA GLY A 339 -2.54 -5.39 -15.43
C GLY A 339 -2.28 -6.72 -16.09
N TYR A 340 -2.82 -6.85 -17.29
CA TYR A 340 -2.78 -8.06 -18.10
C TYR A 340 -2.20 -7.76 -19.48
N ALA A 341 -1.18 -8.51 -19.85
CA ALA A 341 -0.69 -8.57 -21.23
C ALA A 341 -1.65 -9.44 -22.04
N THR A 342 -2.24 -8.87 -23.08
CA THR A 342 -3.28 -9.53 -23.88
C THR A 342 -2.74 -10.05 -25.19
N GLN A 343 -3.37 -11.06 -25.77
CA GLN A 343 -2.96 -11.68 -27.04
C GLN A 343 -3.05 -10.74 -28.24
N ASP A 344 -3.84 -9.69 -28.14
CA ASP A 344 -3.97 -8.62 -29.13
C ASP A 344 -2.96 -7.48 -28.95
N GLY A 345 -1.84 -7.72 -28.22
CA GLY A 345 -0.73 -6.78 -28.10
C GLY A 345 -1.03 -5.55 -27.23
N GLN A 346 -1.98 -5.66 -26.29
CA GLN A 346 -2.31 -4.56 -25.37
C GLN A 346 -1.89 -4.90 -23.95
N TYR A 347 -1.67 -3.85 -23.12
CA TYR A 347 -1.54 -3.98 -21.68
C TYR A 347 -2.67 -3.20 -21.01
N VAL A 348 -3.57 -3.90 -20.30
CA VAL A 348 -4.82 -3.33 -19.80
C VAL A 348 -5.13 -3.74 -18.36
N CYS A 349 -5.95 -2.95 -17.66
CA CYS A 349 -6.43 -3.30 -16.33
C CYS A 349 -7.40 -4.50 -16.36
N GLY A 350 -7.57 -5.17 -15.21
CA GLY A 350 -8.45 -6.34 -15.09
C GLY A 350 -9.91 -6.11 -15.50
N ASN A 351 -10.40 -4.85 -15.38
CA ASN A 351 -11.76 -4.52 -15.84
C ASN A 351 -11.90 -4.40 -17.36
N CYS A 352 -10.79 -4.40 -18.10
CA CYS A 352 -10.77 -4.22 -19.56
C CYS A 352 -10.32 -5.46 -20.33
N ILE A 353 -10.34 -6.62 -19.71
CA ILE A 353 -10.04 -7.91 -20.32
C ILE A 353 -11.31 -8.69 -20.70
N LYS A 354 -11.14 -9.60 -21.62
CA LYS A 354 -12.02 -10.73 -21.98
C LYS A 354 -11.17 -11.98 -22.01
N GLN A 355 -11.66 -13.07 -21.45
CA GLN A 355 -10.97 -14.36 -21.51
C GLN A 355 -11.69 -15.30 -22.48
N SER A 356 -10.93 -15.97 -23.33
CA SER A 356 -11.48 -17.02 -24.19
C SER A 356 -11.70 -18.28 -23.38
N VAL A 357 -12.91 -18.82 -23.43
CA VAL A 357 -13.25 -20.04 -22.71
C VAL A 357 -12.54 -21.28 -23.29
N ASP A 358 -12.27 -21.30 -24.61
CA ASP A 358 -11.65 -22.45 -25.28
C ASP A 358 -10.14 -22.56 -24.99
N SER A 359 -9.43 -21.44 -24.97
CA SER A 359 -7.97 -21.42 -24.84
C SER A 359 -7.47 -20.92 -23.49
N GLY A 360 -8.34 -20.31 -22.70
CA GLY A 360 -7.96 -19.61 -21.46
C GLY A 360 -7.16 -18.32 -21.70
N LYS A 361 -6.91 -17.93 -22.95
CA LYS A 361 -6.13 -16.73 -23.30
C LYS A 361 -6.89 -15.45 -23.00
N VAL A 362 -6.13 -14.42 -22.62
CA VAL A 362 -6.68 -13.11 -22.27
C VAL A 362 -6.56 -12.15 -23.44
N TYR A 363 -7.63 -11.42 -23.70
CA TYR A 363 -7.76 -10.42 -24.76
C TYR A 363 -8.24 -9.09 -24.19
N SER A 364 -7.98 -8.00 -24.88
CA SER A 364 -8.57 -6.72 -24.51
C SER A 364 -10.08 -6.68 -24.85
N LYS A 365 -10.85 -5.82 -24.18
CA LYS A 365 -12.28 -5.62 -24.50
C LYS A 365 -12.51 -5.15 -25.93
N LYS A 366 -11.49 -4.59 -26.60
CA LYS A 366 -11.54 -4.16 -28.01
C LYS A 366 -11.30 -5.29 -28.99
N ALA A 367 -10.75 -6.41 -28.53
CA ALA A 367 -10.50 -7.54 -29.39
C ALA A 367 -11.82 -8.11 -29.96
N ALA A 368 -11.78 -8.50 -31.22
CA ALA A 368 -12.91 -9.09 -31.93
C ALA A 368 -13.07 -10.57 -31.54
N LEU A 369 -13.75 -10.79 -30.40
CA LEU A 369 -14.15 -12.14 -29.97
C LEU A 369 -15.63 -12.37 -30.26
N SER A 370 -16.00 -13.63 -30.52
CA SER A 370 -17.39 -14.03 -30.63
C SER A 370 -17.96 -14.35 -29.26
N LEU A 371 -19.22 -13.98 -29.01
CA LEU A 371 -19.91 -14.34 -27.76
C LEU A 371 -20.64 -15.67 -27.98
N ASP A 372 -20.36 -16.67 -27.16
CA ASP A 372 -21.19 -17.87 -27.05
C ASP A 372 -22.43 -17.53 -26.23
N GLU A 373 -23.58 -17.44 -26.88
CA GLU A 373 -24.85 -17.11 -26.23
C GLU A 373 -25.29 -18.13 -25.20
N THR A 374 -24.81 -19.36 -25.27
CA THR A 374 -25.16 -20.43 -24.33
C THR A 374 -24.38 -20.33 -23.03
N LEU A 375 -23.06 -20.12 -23.14
CA LEU A 375 -22.17 -19.95 -21.97
C LEU A 375 -22.16 -18.51 -21.47
N LYS A 376 -22.59 -17.53 -22.30
CA LYS A 376 -22.39 -16.08 -22.07
C LYS A 376 -20.93 -15.69 -21.90
N GLU A 377 -20.04 -16.42 -22.58
CA GLU A 377 -18.59 -16.24 -22.53
C GLU A 377 -18.01 -16.02 -23.94
N TYR A 378 -16.75 -15.58 -23.98
CA TYR A 378 -16.11 -15.24 -25.25
C TYR A 378 -15.33 -16.41 -25.85
N ILE A 379 -15.37 -16.54 -27.17
CA ILE A 379 -14.58 -17.47 -27.97
C ILE A 379 -13.79 -16.73 -29.03
N GLU A 380 -12.62 -17.25 -29.36
CA GLU A 380 -11.75 -16.66 -30.38
C GLU A 380 -12.38 -16.78 -31.76
N GLN A 381 -12.10 -15.80 -32.63
CA GLN A 381 -12.49 -15.92 -34.03
C GLN A 381 -11.72 -17.09 -34.70
N GLY A 382 -12.44 -18.01 -35.30
CA GLY A 382 -11.84 -19.18 -35.92
C GLY A 382 -11.71 -20.41 -35.04
N THR A 383 -11.91 -20.29 -33.72
CA THR A 383 -12.02 -21.42 -32.79
C THR A 383 -13.46 -21.81 -32.53
N GLY A 384 -13.67 -22.89 -31.79
CA GLY A 384 -14.99 -23.44 -31.54
C GLY A 384 -15.55 -24.14 -32.80
N PHE A 385 -16.84 -24.42 -32.79
CA PHE A 385 -17.54 -25.10 -33.88
C PHE A 385 -18.82 -24.35 -34.27
N VAL A 386 -19.31 -24.59 -35.47
CA VAL A 386 -20.61 -24.07 -35.92
C VAL A 386 -21.64 -25.21 -35.79
N CYS A 387 -22.68 -24.97 -35.00
CA CYS A 387 -23.75 -25.96 -34.85
C CYS A 387 -24.52 -26.15 -36.15
N SER A 388 -24.61 -27.38 -36.61
CA SER A 388 -25.29 -27.74 -37.88
C SER A 388 -26.81 -27.45 -37.87
N VAL A 389 -27.41 -27.25 -36.70
CA VAL A 389 -28.85 -26.98 -36.52
C VAL A 389 -29.15 -25.49 -36.46
N CYS A 390 -28.49 -24.75 -35.55
CA CYS A 390 -28.78 -23.33 -35.39
C CYS A 390 -27.88 -22.38 -36.17
N GLY A 391 -26.81 -22.91 -36.78
CA GLY A 391 -25.86 -22.10 -37.54
C GLY A 391 -25.00 -21.16 -36.69
N LYS A 392 -25.15 -21.18 -35.35
CA LYS A 392 -24.39 -20.34 -34.44
C LYS A 392 -23.05 -20.97 -34.09
N ARG A 393 -22.07 -20.15 -33.85
CA ARG A 393 -20.74 -20.58 -33.34
C ARG A 393 -20.78 -20.76 -31.83
N HIS A 394 -20.26 -21.89 -31.37
CA HIS A 394 -20.17 -22.26 -29.97
C HIS A 394 -18.76 -22.67 -29.58
N SER A 395 -18.46 -22.64 -28.27
CA SER A 395 -17.23 -23.19 -27.72
C SER A 395 -17.06 -24.67 -28.04
N SER A 396 -15.83 -25.07 -28.30
CA SER A 396 -15.48 -26.51 -28.52
C SER A 396 -15.84 -27.37 -27.30
N LEU A 397 -15.92 -26.78 -26.09
CA LEU A 397 -16.36 -27.47 -24.88
C LEU A 397 -17.83 -27.94 -24.93
N LEU A 398 -18.65 -27.33 -25.79
CA LEU A 398 -20.06 -27.66 -25.97
C LEU A 398 -20.32 -28.46 -27.27
N GLU A 399 -19.27 -28.97 -27.91
CA GLU A 399 -19.37 -29.73 -29.14
C GLU A 399 -19.81 -31.18 -28.87
N PHE A 400 -20.90 -31.56 -29.49
CA PHE A 400 -21.35 -32.95 -29.57
C PHE A 400 -21.33 -33.42 -31.02
N LYS A 401 -20.59 -34.47 -31.30
CA LYS A 401 -20.53 -35.05 -32.64
C LYS A 401 -21.62 -36.09 -32.82
N CYS A 402 -22.43 -35.91 -33.84
CA CYS A 402 -23.53 -36.82 -34.13
C CYS A 402 -23.02 -38.15 -34.70
N SER A 403 -23.50 -39.25 -34.12
CA SER A 403 -23.08 -40.61 -34.48
C SER A 403 -23.60 -41.05 -35.86
N HIS A 404 -24.51 -40.27 -36.48
CA HIS A 404 -25.11 -40.62 -37.78
C HIS A 404 -24.34 -40.02 -38.96
N ASP A 405 -24.03 -38.74 -38.89
CA ASP A 405 -23.48 -37.96 -40.01
C ASP A 405 -22.18 -37.21 -39.62
N ASN A 406 -21.69 -37.44 -38.41
CA ASN A 406 -20.52 -36.79 -37.84
C ASN A 406 -20.63 -35.26 -37.78
N SER A 407 -21.85 -34.70 -37.91
CA SER A 407 -22.09 -33.27 -37.76
C SER A 407 -21.90 -32.80 -36.31
N SER A 408 -21.48 -31.54 -36.13
CA SER A 408 -21.30 -30.95 -34.83
C SER A 408 -22.57 -30.21 -34.40
N VAL A 409 -23.06 -30.48 -33.19
CA VAL A 409 -24.24 -29.82 -32.60
C VAL A 409 -23.96 -29.31 -31.22
N CYS A 410 -24.62 -28.22 -30.84
CA CYS A 410 -24.48 -27.63 -29.52
C CYS A 410 -25.37 -28.32 -28.46
N ILE A 411 -25.13 -28.02 -27.19
CA ILE A 411 -25.85 -28.61 -26.06
C ILE A 411 -27.38 -28.44 -26.12
N GLN A 412 -27.88 -27.44 -26.84
CA GLN A 412 -29.33 -27.24 -27.02
C GLN A 412 -29.94 -28.15 -28.11
N HIS A 413 -29.08 -28.62 -29.05
CA HIS A 413 -29.51 -29.32 -30.27
C HIS A 413 -29.07 -30.78 -30.35
N TYR A 414 -28.40 -31.32 -29.32
CA TYR A 414 -28.13 -32.73 -29.22
C TYR A 414 -29.29 -33.47 -28.54
N GLY A 415 -29.40 -34.75 -28.83
CA GLY A 415 -30.34 -35.64 -28.17
C GLY A 415 -29.89 -37.07 -28.25
N PHE A 416 -30.58 -37.95 -27.56
CA PHE A 416 -30.31 -39.38 -27.53
C PHE A 416 -31.47 -40.15 -28.14
N CYS A 417 -31.16 -41.28 -28.73
CA CYS A 417 -32.18 -42.22 -29.17
C CYS A 417 -32.51 -43.16 -28.03
N ASP A 418 -33.79 -43.33 -27.68
CA ASP A 418 -34.21 -44.15 -26.54
C ASP A 418 -33.83 -45.63 -26.69
N VAL A 419 -33.69 -46.11 -27.94
CA VAL A 419 -33.22 -47.49 -28.23
C VAL A 419 -31.70 -47.61 -28.18
N CYS A 420 -30.94 -46.60 -28.67
CA CYS A 420 -29.47 -46.65 -28.66
C CYS A 420 -28.87 -46.31 -27.28
N GLY A 421 -29.64 -45.69 -26.41
CA GLY A 421 -29.18 -45.16 -25.14
C GLY A 421 -28.26 -43.95 -25.27
N SER A 422 -27.68 -43.51 -24.17
CA SER A 422 -26.84 -42.31 -24.05
C SER A 422 -25.45 -42.42 -24.67
N THR A 423 -25.09 -43.61 -25.21
CA THR A 423 -23.78 -43.85 -25.87
C THR A 423 -23.67 -43.24 -27.27
N LYS A 424 -24.81 -42.88 -27.90
CA LYS A 424 -24.85 -42.31 -29.24
C LYS A 424 -25.58 -40.98 -29.23
N VAL A 425 -24.88 -39.95 -29.64
CA VAL A 425 -25.41 -38.60 -29.77
C VAL A 425 -25.99 -38.40 -31.16
N TYR A 426 -27.12 -37.73 -31.26
CA TYR A 426 -27.80 -37.36 -32.49
C TYR A 426 -28.18 -35.88 -32.49
N SER A 427 -28.27 -35.28 -33.65
CA SER A 427 -28.93 -34.00 -33.81
C SER A 427 -30.43 -34.14 -33.50
N LYS A 428 -30.99 -33.23 -32.70
CA LYS A 428 -32.45 -33.20 -32.46
C LYS A 428 -33.25 -33.12 -33.76
N ALA A 429 -32.68 -32.52 -34.82
CA ALA A 429 -33.30 -32.47 -36.15
C ALA A 429 -33.39 -33.86 -36.82
N ASN A 430 -32.50 -34.78 -36.43
CA ASN A 430 -32.47 -36.14 -36.97
C ASN A 430 -33.17 -37.17 -36.03
N LEU A 431 -33.75 -36.73 -34.94
CA LEU A 431 -34.56 -37.57 -34.09
C LEU A 431 -36.05 -37.40 -34.46
N SER A 432 -36.73 -38.50 -34.69
CA SER A 432 -38.18 -38.51 -34.86
C SER A 432 -38.87 -39.00 -33.61
N TYR A 433 -40.06 -38.46 -33.35
CA TYR A 433 -40.92 -38.95 -32.28
C TYR A 433 -41.84 -40.01 -32.82
N THR A 434 -41.99 -41.11 -32.12
CA THR A 434 -43.04 -42.08 -32.39
C THR A 434 -44.15 -41.86 -31.39
N ASP A 435 -45.34 -41.62 -31.91
CA ASP A 435 -46.65 -41.60 -31.31
C ASP A 435 -46.76 -41.63 -29.73
N GLU A 436 -47.71 -42.34 -29.18
CA GLU A 436 -48.28 -42.26 -27.84
C GLU A 436 -47.30 -42.13 -26.63
N PHE A 437 -46.03 -42.54 -26.80
CA PHE A 437 -45.02 -42.54 -25.72
C PHE A 437 -43.92 -41.47 -25.85
N GLN A 438 -43.98 -40.65 -26.90
CA GLN A 438 -42.98 -39.58 -27.16
C GLN A 438 -41.52 -40.07 -27.19
N HIS A 439 -41.24 -41.33 -27.55
CA HIS A 439 -39.87 -41.82 -27.66
C HIS A 439 -39.12 -41.12 -28.79
N GLN A 440 -37.89 -40.68 -28.50
CA GLN A 440 -36.97 -40.12 -29.48
C GLN A 440 -36.21 -41.25 -30.17
N LEU A 441 -36.42 -41.41 -31.50
CA LEU A 441 -35.76 -42.45 -32.27
C LEU A 441 -34.83 -41.91 -33.33
N CYS A 442 -33.65 -42.49 -33.48
CA CYS A 442 -32.73 -42.16 -34.56
C CYS A 442 -33.22 -42.74 -35.90
N PRO A 443 -32.69 -42.27 -37.06
CA PRO A 443 -33.13 -42.73 -38.38
C PRO A 443 -33.10 -44.23 -38.60
N LYS A 444 -32.17 -44.94 -37.91
CA LYS A 444 -32.10 -46.42 -37.98
C LYS A 444 -33.23 -47.12 -37.23
N HIS A 445 -33.80 -46.53 -36.22
CA HIS A 445 -34.85 -47.10 -35.37
C HIS A 445 -36.25 -46.58 -35.75
N ALA A 446 -36.36 -45.35 -36.24
CA ALA A 446 -37.60 -44.77 -36.69
C ALA A 446 -38.25 -45.55 -37.87
N GLY A 447 -37.42 -46.21 -38.70
CA GLY A 447 -37.90 -47.03 -39.80
C GLY A 447 -38.37 -48.46 -39.45
N LYS A 448 -38.09 -48.91 -38.17
CA LYS A 448 -38.43 -50.29 -37.74
C LYS A 448 -39.74 -50.36 -36.96
N THR A 449 -40.34 -49.24 -36.60
CA THR A 449 -41.61 -49.16 -35.84
C THR A 449 -42.85 -49.14 -36.77
N LYS A 450 -42.66 -49.28 -38.07
CA LYS A 450 -43.77 -49.42 -39.08
C LYS A 450 -44.02 -50.86 -39.52
N LYS A 451 -43.93 -51.82 -38.63
CA LYS A 451 -44.43 -53.17 -38.84
C LYS A 451 -45.28 -53.60 -37.70
#